data_dd518819b84baf88ff24d9434e21c182
#
_entry.id   dd518819b84baf88ff24d9434e21c182
#
_cell.length_a   1.000
_cell.length_b   1.000
_cell.length_c   1.000
_cell.angle_alpha   90.00
_cell.angle_beta   90.00
_cell.angle_gamma   90.00
#
_symmetry.space_group_name_H-M   'P 1'
#
loop_
_entity.id
_entity.type
_entity.pdbx_description
1 polymer ?
#
loop_
_entity_poly.entity_id
_entity_poly.type
_entity_poly.pdbx_seq_one_letter_code
_entity_poly.pdbx_strand_id
1 'polypeptide(L)'
;MDSLVSLARNDQEIQSCFDVIAALRPHLKREEFVSRIRRQQEGSGYELAYLAAGTVKAVAGFRISECLAWGKFLYVDDLVTGSSDRSEGYGGILFDWLVDYARTADCDEFHLDSGVQRFDAHRFYLRKRMAIEAHHFGLKLK
;
A
#
# COMPACT_ATOMS: atom_id res chain seq x y z
N MET A 1 -10.30 -14.55 12.56
CA MET A 1 -9.17 -14.05 13.28
C MET A 1 -9.11 -12.56 13.20
N ASP A 2 -9.02 -11.98 14.32
CA ASP A 2 -8.97 -10.57 14.35
C ASP A 2 -7.78 -10.03 13.68
N SER A 3 -7.95 -8.86 13.25
CA SER A 3 -7.06 -8.27 12.39
C SER A 3 -5.69 -8.13 12.99
N LEU A 4 -4.74 -8.75 12.30
CA LEU A 4 -3.34 -8.45 12.47
C LEU A 4 -3.01 -7.12 11.82
N VAL A 5 -3.99 -6.50 11.12
CA VAL A 5 -3.79 -5.29 10.33
C VAL A 5 -4.34 -4.09 11.08
N SER A 6 -3.58 -3.01 11.09
CA SER A 6 -3.95 -1.75 11.71
C SER A 6 -3.47 -0.57 10.86
N LEU A 7 -4.14 0.57 11.00
CA LEU A 7 -3.60 1.81 10.48
C LEU A 7 -2.52 2.33 11.44
N ALA A 8 -1.44 2.87 10.87
CA ALA A 8 -0.39 3.49 11.66
C ALA A 8 -0.85 4.90 12.04
N ARG A 9 -1.10 5.09 13.34
CA ARG A 9 -1.72 6.31 13.83
C ARG A 9 -0.76 7.26 14.51
N ASN A 10 0.28 6.74 15.18
CA ASN A 10 1.24 7.57 15.86
C ASN A 10 2.62 7.42 15.22
N ASP A 11 3.54 8.28 15.61
CA ASP A 11 4.87 8.32 15.02
C ASP A 11 5.63 7.00 15.20
N GLN A 12 5.44 6.34 16.33
CA GLN A 12 6.11 5.07 16.59
C GLN A 12 5.62 3.98 15.65
N GLU A 13 4.31 3.91 15.45
CA GLU A 13 3.72 2.94 14.51
C GLU A 13 4.19 3.21 13.09
N ILE A 14 4.20 4.47 12.69
CA ILE A 14 4.71 4.86 11.37
C ILE A 14 6.16 4.41 11.22
N GLN A 15 7.01 4.76 12.19
CA GLN A 15 8.44 4.43 12.12
C GLN A 15 8.65 2.91 12.05
N SER A 16 7.81 2.12 12.71
CA SER A 16 7.93 0.66 12.70
C SER A 16 7.74 0.06 11.31
N CYS A 17 7.14 0.80 10.38
CA CYS A 17 6.92 0.34 9.02
C CYS A 17 8.12 0.59 8.11
N PHE A 18 9.11 1.37 8.56
CA PHE A 18 10.17 1.83 7.66
C PHE A 18 10.95 0.69 7.00
N ASP A 19 11.38 -0.30 7.79
CA ASP A 19 12.25 -1.34 7.25
C ASP A 19 11.57 -2.14 6.14
N VAL A 20 10.27 -2.38 6.25
CA VAL A 20 9.52 -3.10 5.23
C VAL A 20 9.31 -2.21 4.00
N ILE A 21 8.91 -0.96 4.20
CA ILE A 21 8.66 -0.04 3.08
C ILE A 21 9.94 0.26 2.31
N ALA A 22 11.09 0.32 3.00
CA ALA A 22 12.38 0.62 2.38
C ALA A 22 12.79 -0.45 1.39
N ALA A 23 12.34 -1.70 1.55
CA ALA A 23 12.60 -2.76 0.58
C ALA A 23 11.97 -2.43 -0.77
N LEU A 24 10.83 -1.76 -0.79
CA LEU A 24 10.16 -1.32 -2.01
C LEU A 24 10.68 0.04 -2.47
N ARG A 25 11.01 0.93 -1.54
CA ARG A 25 11.41 2.31 -1.81
C ARG A 25 12.79 2.56 -1.19
N PRO A 26 13.86 2.01 -1.75
CA PRO A 26 15.19 2.05 -1.11
C PRO A 26 15.81 3.44 -0.99
N HIS A 27 15.26 4.43 -1.70
CA HIS A 27 15.75 5.81 -1.61
C HIS A 27 15.31 6.53 -0.34
N LEU A 28 14.38 5.95 0.43
CA LEU A 28 13.88 6.58 1.65
C LEU A 28 14.93 6.52 2.76
N LYS A 29 14.97 7.57 3.58
CA LYS A 29 15.87 7.67 4.72
C LYS A 29 15.08 7.53 6.01
N ARG A 30 15.64 6.73 6.93
CA ARG A 30 14.97 6.43 8.20
C ARG A 30 14.60 7.71 8.96
N GLU A 31 15.51 8.66 9.04
CA GLU A 31 15.33 9.86 9.83
C GLU A 31 14.33 10.85 9.22
N GLU A 32 13.96 10.66 7.96
CA GLU A 32 13.00 11.51 7.26
C GLU A 32 11.63 10.85 7.08
N PHE A 33 11.52 9.59 7.44
CA PHE A 33 10.36 8.78 7.06
C PHE A 33 9.05 9.30 7.67
N VAL A 34 9.04 9.51 8.98
CA VAL A 34 7.82 9.95 9.66
C VAL A 34 7.34 11.29 9.11
N SER A 35 8.25 12.25 8.92
CA SER A 35 7.86 13.56 8.41
C SER A 35 7.32 13.48 6.98
N ARG A 36 7.87 12.61 6.15
CA ARG A 36 7.35 12.40 4.79
C ARG A 36 5.95 11.81 4.81
N ILE A 37 5.72 10.81 5.66
CA ILE A 37 4.39 10.21 5.80
C ILE A 37 3.39 11.26 6.27
N ARG A 38 3.75 12.04 7.30
CA ARG A 38 2.86 13.08 7.82
C ARG A 38 2.50 14.11 6.76
N ARG A 39 3.50 14.53 5.97
CA ARG A 39 3.26 15.49 4.90
C ARG A 39 2.26 14.94 3.87
N GLN A 40 2.40 13.66 3.51
CA GLN A 40 1.50 13.05 2.55
C GLN A 40 0.10 12.85 3.13
N GLN A 41 0.00 12.53 4.43
CA GLN A 41 -1.30 12.44 5.10
C GLN A 41 -2.04 13.77 5.03
N GLU A 42 -1.34 14.87 5.29
CA GLU A 42 -1.95 16.18 5.26
C GLU A 42 -2.27 16.65 3.85
N GLY A 43 -1.37 16.41 2.91
CA GLY A 43 -1.49 16.96 1.55
C GLY A 43 -2.37 16.15 0.62
N SER A 44 -2.45 14.84 0.77
CA SER A 44 -3.19 14.00 -0.17
C SER A 44 -3.98 12.88 0.50
N GLY A 45 -4.14 12.91 1.81
CA GLY A 45 -4.92 11.90 2.51
C GLY A 45 -4.30 10.51 2.53
N TYR A 46 -2.97 10.43 2.41
CA TYR A 46 -2.26 9.17 2.44
C TYR A 46 -2.46 8.47 3.78
N GLU A 47 -2.73 7.18 3.74
CA GLU A 47 -2.85 6.36 4.94
C GLU A 47 -1.84 5.22 4.85
N LEU A 48 -1.33 4.83 6.01
CA LEU A 48 -0.37 3.73 6.11
C LEU A 48 -0.99 2.65 6.96
N ALA A 49 -1.11 1.44 6.39
CA ALA A 49 -1.60 0.27 7.12
C ALA A 49 -0.48 -0.76 7.20
N TYR A 50 -0.49 -1.54 8.28
CA TYR A 50 0.53 -2.56 8.43
C TYR A 50 -0.05 -3.82 9.06
N LEU A 51 0.56 -4.94 8.73
CA LEU A 51 0.26 -6.23 9.32
C LEU A 51 1.42 -6.60 10.22
N ALA A 52 1.15 -6.84 11.49
CA ALA A 52 2.16 -7.24 12.46
C ALA A 52 1.83 -8.60 13.04
N ALA A 53 2.85 -9.44 13.13
CA ALA A 53 2.78 -10.74 13.80
C ALA A 53 4.10 -10.85 14.57
N GLY A 54 4.12 -10.20 15.75
CA GLY A 54 5.36 -9.94 16.48
C GLY A 54 6.02 -8.68 15.98
N THR A 55 6.54 -8.71 14.75
CA THR A 55 7.10 -7.53 14.07
C THR A 55 6.24 -7.22 12.86
N VAL A 56 6.51 -6.07 12.22
CA VAL A 56 5.81 -5.68 10.99
C VAL A 56 6.23 -6.61 9.86
N LYS A 57 5.25 -7.24 9.22
CA LYS A 57 5.46 -8.23 8.17
C LYS A 57 5.11 -7.70 6.78
N ALA A 58 4.13 -6.82 6.71
CA ALA A 58 3.67 -6.25 5.43
C ALA A 58 3.16 -4.84 5.68
N VAL A 59 3.30 -3.98 4.69
CA VAL A 59 2.90 -2.58 4.78
C VAL A 59 2.20 -2.18 3.49
N ALA A 60 1.16 -1.35 3.63
CA ALA A 60 0.46 -0.76 2.50
C ALA A 60 0.28 0.73 2.73
N GLY A 61 0.56 1.52 1.68
CA GLY A 61 0.23 2.93 1.68
C GLY A 61 -0.83 3.18 0.62
N PHE A 62 -1.87 3.93 0.96
CA PHE A 62 -2.99 4.11 0.06
C PHE A 62 -3.67 5.46 0.28
N ARG A 63 -4.47 5.83 -0.69
CA ARG A 63 -5.27 7.06 -0.64
C ARG A 63 -6.68 6.76 -1.10
N ILE A 64 -7.64 7.48 -0.55
CA ILE A 64 -9.01 7.47 -1.06
C ILE A 64 -9.24 8.83 -1.70
N SER A 65 -9.74 8.83 -2.93
CA SER A 65 -9.95 10.05 -3.68
C SER A 65 -11.11 9.85 -4.66
N GLU A 66 -11.35 10.81 -5.51
CA GLU A 66 -12.41 10.75 -6.49
C GLU A 66 -11.92 11.29 -7.82
N CYS A 67 -12.31 10.64 -8.91
CA CYS A 67 -12.04 11.14 -10.25
C CYS A 67 -13.25 10.85 -11.15
N LEU A 68 -13.27 11.49 -12.30
CA LEU A 68 -14.40 11.34 -13.21
C LEU A 68 -14.51 9.93 -13.77
N ALA A 69 -13.36 9.30 -14.04
CA ALA A 69 -13.35 7.99 -14.69
C ALA A 69 -13.86 6.87 -13.77
N TRP A 70 -13.51 6.93 -12.47
CA TRP A 70 -13.75 5.82 -11.55
C TRP A 70 -14.73 6.12 -10.43
N GLY A 71 -15.12 7.38 -10.25
CA GLY A 71 -15.87 7.79 -9.09
C GLY A 71 -14.97 7.83 -7.86
N LYS A 72 -15.47 7.38 -6.72
CA LYS A 72 -14.67 7.31 -5.50
C LYS A 72 -13.85 6.02 -5.52
N PHE A 73 -12.57 6.14 -5.24
CA PHE A 73 -11.68 4.99 -5.36
C PHE A 73 -10.65 4.96 -4.25
N LEU A 74 -10.17 3.75 -3.93
CA LEU A 74 -8.98 3.55 -3.12
C LEU A 74 -7.84 3.22 -4.06
N TYR A 75 -6.76 3.98 -3.96
CA TYR A 75 -5.57 3.75 -4.76
C TYR A 75 -4.42 3.31 -3.86
N VAL A 76 -3.82 2.17 -4.17
CA VAL A 76 -2.69 1.64 -3.41
C VAL A 76 -1.40 2.18 -4.03
N ASP A 77 -0.72 3.06 -3.29
CA ASP A 77 0.58 3.59 -3.71
C ASP A 77 1.72 2.62 -3.43
N ASP A 78 1.63 1.91 -2.32
CA ASP A 78 2.69 1.02 -1.84
C ASP A 78 2.07 -0.24 -1.27
N LEU A 79 2.61 -1.40 -1.65
CA LEU A 79 2.20 -2.68 -1.06
C LEU A 79 3.41 -3.59 -1.07
N VAL A 80 3.89 -3.97 0.10
CA VAL A 80 5.12 -4.73 0.21
C VAL A 80 5.08 -5.66 1.41
N THR A 81 5.64 -6.86 1.23
CA THR A 81 5.88 -7.82 2.30
C THR A 81 7.38 -7.88 2.53
N GLY A 82 7.78 -7.98 3.80
CA GLY A 82 9.20 -8.13 4.14
C GLY A 82 9.79 -9.34 3.43
N SER A 83 11.06 -9.23 3.00
CA SER A 83 11.68 -10.25 2.17
C SER A 83 11.74 -11.62 2.85
N SER A 84 11.91 -11.64 4.16
CA SER A 84 11.96 -12.90 4.92
C SER A 84 10.57 -13.49 5.18
N ASP A 85 9.53 -12.73 4.88
CA ASP A 85 8.15 -13.13 5.19
C ASP A 85 7.34 -13.44 3.94
N ARG A 86 7.96 -13.43 2.77
CA ARG A 86 7.28 -13.80 1.52
C ARG A 86 6.86 -15.25 1.59
N SER A 87 5.76 -15.58 0.97
CA SER A 87 5.16 -16.92 0.97
C SER A 87 4.41 -17.28 2.24
N GLU A 88 4.36 -16.40 3.24
CA GLU A 88 3.56 -16.63 4.45
C GLU A 88 2.12 -16.17 4.32
N GLY A 89 1.77 -15.57 3.18
CA GLY A 89 0.40 -15.13 2.94
C GLY A 89 0.06 -13.75 3.50
N TYR A 90 1.02 -13.05 4.07
CA TYR A 90 0.76 -11.75 4.69
C TYR A 90 0.30 -10.71 3.67
N GLY A 91 0.88 -10.71 2.47
CA GLY A 91 0.46 -9.78 1.41
C GLY A 91 -0.99 -9.96 1.02
N GLY A 92 -1.44 -11.22 0.95
CA GLY A 92 -2.84 -11.52 0.64
C GLY A 92 -3.80 -11.06 1.70
N ILE A 93 -3.42 -11.25 2.97
CA ILE A 93 -4.23 -10.81 4.10
C ILE A 93 -4.36 -9.28 4.07
N LEU A 94 -3.26 -8.59 3.86
CA LEU A 94 -3.27 -7.13 3.82
C LEU A 94 -4.06 -6.61 2.61
N PHE A 95 -3.90 -7.24 1.46
CA PHE A 95 -4.66 -6.89 0.25
C PHE A 95 -6.17 -7.02 0.52
N ASP A 96 -6.59 -8.14 1.09
CA ASP A 96 -8.02 -8.37 1.36
C ASP A 96 -8.55 -7.35 2.36
N TRP A 97 -7.75 -6.98 3.35
CA TRP A 97 -8.11 -5.95 4.30
C TRP A 97 -8.32 -4.59 3.59
N LEU A 98 -7.45 -4.27 2.64
CA LEU A 98 -7.58 -3.02 1.88
C LEU A 98 -8.87 -3.00 1.05
N VAL A 99 -9.21 -4.11 0.41
CA VAL A 99 -10.45 -4.20 -0.36
C VAL A 99 -11.66 -4.01 0.55
N ASP A 100 -11.64 -4.64 1.72
CA ASP A 100 -12.73 -4.47 2.68
C ASP A 100 -12.80 -3.03 3.20
N TYR A 101 -11.65 -2.41 3.43
CA TYR A 101 -11.58 -1.01 3.83
C TYR A 101 -12.22 -0.11 2.76
N ALA A 102 -11.89 -0.36 1.50
CA ALA A 102 -12.46 0.40 0.39
C ALA A 102 -13.98 0.25 0.32
N ARG A 103 -14.49 -0.96 0.53
CA ARG A 103 -15.94 -1.20 0.54
C ARG A 103 -16.61 -0.49 1.71
N THR A 104 -16.02 -0.55 2.89
CA THR A 104 -16.55 0.13 4.07
C THR A 104 -16.55 1.64 3.88
N ALA A 105 -15.59 2.17 3.16
CA ALA A 105 -15.51 3.60 2.84
C ALA A 105 -16.38 4.00 1.66
N ASP A 106 -17.16 3.06 1.13
CA ASP A 106 -18.09 3.29 0.02
C ASP A 106 -17.38 3.69 -1.27
N CYS A 107 -16.22 3.10 -1.53
CA CYS A 107 -15.52 3.31 -2.78
C CYS A 107 -16.18 2.54 -3.91
N ASP A 108 -16.15 3.13 -5.10
CA ASP A 108 -16.66 2.49 -6.31
C ASP A 108 -15.64 1.53 -6.91
N GLU A 109 -14.35 1.87 -6.81
CA GLU A 109 -13.28 1.09 -7.44
C GLU A 109 -12.04 1.04 -6.56
N PHE A 110 -11.17 0.08 -6.88
CA PHE A 110 -9.92 -0.18 -6.19
C PHE A 110 -8.83 -0.32 -7.25
N HIS A 111 -7.79 0.49 -7.14
CA HIS A 111 -6.77 0.61 -8.19
C HIS A 111 -5.36 0.59 -7.65
N LEU A 112 -4.42 0.13 -8.45
CA LEU A 112 -2.99 0.26 -8.22
C LEU A 112 -2.25 0.18 -9.55
N ASP A 113 -0.99 0.63 -9.52
CA ASP A 113 -0.06 0.42 -10.64
C ASP A 113 1.03 -0.54 -10.17
N SER A 114 1.56 -1.32 -11.09
CA SER A 114 2.69 -2.20 -10.83
C SER A 114 3.67 -2.12 -11.98
N GLY A 115 4.96 -1.97 -11.66
CA GLY A 115 5.98 -1.90 -12.68
C GLY A 115 5.94 -3.14 -13.58
N VAL A 116 6.17 -2.93 -14.88
CA VAL A 116 6.02 -4.02 -15.86
C VAL A 116 6.99 -5.16 -15.63
N GLN A 117 8.08 -4.92 -14.90
CA GLN A 117 9.10 -5.93 -14.60
C GLN A 117 8.78 -6.76 -13.37
N ARG A 118 7.74 -6.40 -12.61
CA ARG A 118 7.41 -7.09 -11.36
C ARG A 118 6.46 -8.24 -11.62
N PHE A 119 6.98 -9.30 -12.25
CA PHE A 119 6.15 -10.41 -12.74
C PHE A 119 5.42 -11.16 -11.63
N ASP A 120 6.06 -11.38 -10.49
CA ASP A 120 5.40 -12.08 -9.37
C ASP A 120 4.27 -11.25 -8.78
N ALA A 121 4.45 -9.93 -8.70
CA ALA A 121 3.39 -9.04 -8.24
C ALA A 121 2.20 -9.09 -9.21
N HIS A 122 2.47 -9.11 -10.52
CA HIS A 122 1.41 -9.21 -11.52
C HIS A 122 0.59 -10.49 -11.33
N ARG A 123 1.28 -11.61 -11.11
CA ARG A 123 0.57 -12.89 -10.86
C ARG A 123 -0.30 -12.80 -9.63
N PHE A 124 0.20 -12.18 -8.58
CA PHE A 124 -0.55 -11.97 -7.36
C PHE A 124 -1.83 -11.17 -7.62
N TYR A 125 -1.71 -10.03 -8.32
CA TYR A 125 -2.88 -9.18 -8.57
C TYR A 125 -3.90 -9.87 -9.48
N LEU A 126 -3.43 -10.63 -10.48
CA LEU A 126 -4.33 -11.37 -11.36
C LEU A 126 -5.06 -12.48 -10.58
N ARG A 127 -4.39 -13.15 -9.64
CA ARG A 127 -5.06 -14.13 -8.78
C ARG A 127 -6.10 -13.47 -7.89
N LYS A 128 -5.89 -12.20 -7.51
CA LYS A 128 -6.88 -11.43 -6.76
C LYS A 128 -7.99 -10.85 -7.62
N ARG A 129 -8.04 -11.25 -8.89
CA ARG A 129 -9.07 -10.89 -9.86
C ARG A 129 -9.02 -9.46 -10.33
N MET A 130 -7.87 -8.81 -10.21
CA MET A 130 -7.65 -7.53 -10.85
C MET A 130 -7.36 -7.75 -12.34
N ALA A 131 -7.67 -6.74 -13.15
CA ALA A 131 -7.38 -6.75 -14.58
C ALA A 131 -6.38 -5.65 -14.90
N ILE A 132 -5.57 -5.88 -15.93
CA ILE A 132 -4.70 -4.82 -16.45
C ILE A 132 -5.57 -3.93 -17.33
N GLU A 133 -5.78 -2.68 -16.90
CA GLU A 133 -6.75 -1.81 -17.57
C GLU A 133 -6.11 -0.67 -18.34
N ALA A 134 -4.87 -0.33 -18.03
CA ALA A 134 -4.25 0.83 -18.64
C ALA A 134 -2.75 0.74 -18.61
N HIS A 135 -2.09 1.57 -19.40
CA HIS A 135 -0.65 1.75 -19.33
C HIS A 135 -0.35 3.04 -18.59
N HIS A 136 0.58 2.99 -17.65
CA HIS A 136 1.01 4.16 -16.90
C HIS A 136 2.15 4.85 -17.66
N PHE A 137 2.02 6.16 -17.88
CA PHE A 137 3.04 6.97 -18.55
C PHE A 137 3.62 7.95 -17.54
N GLY A 138 4.93 7.98 -17.43
CA GLY A 138 5.59 8.90 -16.50
C GLY A 138 6.60 9.79 -17.22
N LEU A 139 6.68 11.05 -16.81
CA LEU A 139 7.68 11.99 -17.30
C LEU A 139 8.32 12.66 -16.10
N LYS A 140 9.64 12.51 -15.95
CA LYS A 140 10.34 13.17 -14.86
C LYS A 140 10.54 14.63 -15.21
N LEU A 141 10.22 15.50 -14.25
CA LEU A 141 10.35 16.96 -14.46
C LEU A 141 11.61 17.53 -13.83
N LYS A 142 12.28 16.75 -13.01
CA LYS A 142 13.54 17.14 -12.36
C LYS A 142 14.56 16.01 -12.42
#